data_b57f5f83d01df89eeabc9d4138c9adc7
#
_entry.id   b57f5f83d01df89eeabc9d4138c9adc7
#
_cell.length_a   1.000
_cell.length_b   1.000
_cell.length_c   1.000
_cell.angle_alpha   90.00
_cell.angle_beta   90.00
_cell.angle_gamma   90.00
#
_symmetry.space_group_name_H-M   'P 1'
#
loop_
_entity.id
_entity.type
_entity.pdbx_description
1 polymer ?
#
loop_
_entity_poly.entity_id
_entity_poly.type
_entity_poly.pdbx_seq_one_letter_code
_entity_poly.pdbx_strand_id
1 'polypeptide(L)'
;MPSSWTPSLRFEQQFTGENINLWGEKLNAVLQHVDYAVAGWLTKPLTGNATLSTANAADDEARAAMVKFTGGAGPFTVTLPAVSKAYLVWNACAGPVTLTTGAGASVTVDAGDIVWAVTDGGAVKTPGYGGASIKDWVSAVAWSYNAGALPAQSGNAGRFVTTDGTGASWQTLSSANLSDYATAVKGLALAFAVAL
;
A
#
# COMPACT_ATOMS: atom_id res chain seq x y z
N MET A 1 -43.88 -16.45 1.11
CA MET A 1 -42.74 -16.36 0.18
C MET A 1 -41.47 -16.73 0.95
N PRO A 2 -40.47 -17.33 0.35
CA PRO A 2 -39.25 -17.66 1.06
C PRO A 2 -38.44 -16.40 1.42
N SER A 3 -37.57 -16.50 2.43
CA SER A 3 -36.57 -15.49 2.77
C SER A 3 -35.79 -15.01 1.55
N SER A 4 -35.37 -13.75 1.55
CA SER A 4 -34.49 -13.15 0.57
C SER A 4 -33.11 -12.82 1.20
N TRP A 5 -32.19 -12.32 0.43
CA TRP A 5 -30.82 -12.05 0.87
C TRP A 5 -30.42 -10.62 0.54
N THR A 6 -29.67 -9.98 1.45
CA THR A 6 -29.07 -8.67 1.13
C THR A 6 -28.04 -8.82 0.00
N PRO A 7 -27.94 -7.85 -0.94
CA PRO A 7 -27.18 -8.04 -2.17
C PRO A 7 -25.67 -8.16 -1.94
N SER A 8 -25.09 -7.43 -1.00
CA SER A 8 -23.63 -7.39 -0.80
C SER A 8 -23.14 -8.44 0.21
N LEU A 9 -23.75 -8.50 1.38
CA LEU A 9 -23.28 -9.37 2.47
C LEU A 9 -24.14 -10.62 2.67
N ARG A 10 -25.21 -10.79 1.87
CA ARG A 10 -26.07 -11.98 1.83
C ARG A 10 -26.68 -12.36 3.20
N PHE A 11 -27.03 -11.35 3.98
CA PHE A 11 -27.79 -11.54 5.22
C PHE A 11 -29.22 -11.98 4.90
N GLU A 12 -29.77 -12.86 5.71
CA GLU A 12 -31.15 -13.29 5.57
C GLU A 12 -32.11 -12.16 5.87
N GLN A 13 -33.03 -11.91 4.94
CA GLN A 13 -34.18 -11.04 5.11
C GLN A 13 -35.40 -11.92 5.23
N GLN A 14 -35.93 -12.06 6.47
CA GLN A 14 -37.05 -12.93 6.74
C GLN A 14 -38.33 -12.36 6.17
N PHE A 15 -39.16 -13.22 5.59
CA PHE A 15 -40.50 -12.86 5.16
C PHE A 15 -41.48 -12.92 6.34
N THR A 16 -42.48 -12.04 6.34
CA THR A 16 -43.54 -12.02 7.38
C THR A 16 -44.26 -13.38 7.48
N GLY A 17 -44.27 -13.95 8.67
CA GLY A 17 -44.89 -15.27 8.93
C GLY A 17 -43.96 -16.46 8.66
N GLU A 18 -42.72 -16.23 8.20
CA GLU A 18 -41.70 -17.25 8.08
C GLU A 18 -40.96 -17.44 9.41
N ASN A 19 -40.42 -18.66 9.63
CA ASN A 19 -39.63 -18.98 10.82
C ASN A 19 -40.39 -18.80 12.15
N ILE A 20 -41.71 -19.13 12.16
CA ILE A 20 -42.52 -19.11 13.37
C ILE A 20 -41.81 -19.90 14.48
N ASN A 21 -41.64 -19.31 15.65
CA ASN A 21 -40.88 -19.82 16.81
C ASN A 21 -39.35 -19.93 16.63
N LEU A 22 -38.79 -19.61 15.46
CA LEU A 22 -37.37 -19.65 15.18
C LEU A 22 -36.76 -18.26 14.89
N TRP A 23 -37.56 -17.20 14.88
CA TRP A 23 -37.14 -15.86 14.51
C TRP A 23 -35.96 -15.36 15.36
N GLY A 24 -35.91 -15.70 16.65
CA GLY A 24 -34.80 -15.34 17.55
C GLY A 24 -33.49 -15.99 17.17
N GLU A 25 -33.53 -17.27 16.79
CA GLU A 25 -32.34 -17.98 16.28
C GLU A 25 -31.86 -17.36 14.97
N LYS A 26 -32.78 -17.08 14.06
CA LYS A 26 -32.47 -16.45 12.77
C LYS A 26 -31.90 -15.04 12.94
N LEU A 27 -32.47 -14.23 13.85
CA LEU A 27 -31.93 -12.91 14.17
C LEU A 27 -30.52 -13.01 14.75
N ASN A 28 -30.31 -13.92 15.69
CA ASN A 28 -28.97 -14.12 16.28
C ASN A 28 -27.93 -14.55 15.23
N ALA A 29 -28.29 -15.44 14.29
CA ALA A 29 -27.43 -15.81 13.18
C ALA A 29 -27.08 -14.60 12.29
N VAL A 30 -28.05 -13.76 11.96
CA VAL A 30 -27.81 -12.52 11.21
C VAL A 30 -26.88 -11.58 11.98
N LEU A 31 -27.07 -11.42 13.30
CA LEU A 31 -26.20 -10.58 14.14
C LEU A 31 -24.76 -11.11 14.18
N GLN A 32 -24.57 -12.43 14.25
CA GLN A 32 -23.24 -13.04 14.16
C GLN A 32 -22.56 -12.77 12.80
N HIS A 33 -23.32 -12.85 11.72
CA HIS A 33 -22.78 -12.51 10.41
C HIS A 33 -22.46 -11.01 10.28
N VAL A 34 -23.23 -10.12 10.92
CA VAL A 34 -22.92 -8.68 10.97
C VAL A 34 -21.64 -8.44 11.78
N ASP A 35 -21.51 -9.07 12.93
CA ASP A 35 -20.30 -8.99 13.75
C ASP A 35 -19.05 -9.44 12.95
N TYR A 36 -19.15 -10.58 12.28
CA TYR A 36 -18.06 -11.08 11.43
C TYR A 36 -17.77 -10.15 10.22
N ALA A 37 -18.79 -9.50 9.67
CA ALA A 37 -18.60 -8.53 8.58
C ALA A 37 -17.95 -7.22 9.02
N VAL A 38 -18.03 -6.87 10.30
CA VAL A 38 -17.48 -5.63 10.86
C VAL A 38 -16.14 -5.85 11.55
N ALA A 39 -15.99 -6.95 12.28
CA ALA A 39 -14.82 -7.24 13.12
C ALA A 39 -14.16 -8.61 12.85
N GLY A 40 -14.76 -9.43 11.97
CA GLY A 40 -14.28 -10.78 11.69
C GLY A 40 -12.90 -10.81 11.04
N TRP A 41 -12.10 -11.79 11.47
CA TRP A 41 -10.76 -12.05 10.99
C TRP A 41 -10.70 -13.41 10.29
N LEU A 42 -10.27 -13.41 9.03
CA LEU A 42 -9.97 -14.61 8.26
C LEU A 42 -8.45 -14.77 8.11
N THR A 43 -7.91 -15.94 8.42
CA THR A 43 -6.57 -16.35 7.98
C THR A 43 -6.70 -17.41 6.91
N LYS A 44 -6.26 -17.09 5.68
CA LYS A 44 -6.36 -18.00 4.53
C LYS A 44 -4.97 -18.38 4.03
N PRO A 45 -4.57 -19.66 4.16
CA PRO A 45 -3.33 -20.15 3.55
C PRO A 45 -3.49 -20.24 2.03
N LEU A 46 -2.49 -19.71 1.30
CA LEU A 46 -2.41 -19.76 -0.15
C LEU A 46 -1.34 -20.77 -0.59
N THR A 47 -1.74 -21.73 -1.37
CA THR A 47 -0.86 -22.68 -2.09
C THR A 47 -0.93 -22.48 -3.61
N GLY A 48 -1.79 -21.57 -4.06
CA GLY A 48 -2.06 -21.21 -5.45
C GLY A 48 -3.05 -20.06 -5.50
N ASN A 49 -3.54 -19.76 -6.70
CA ASN A 49 -4.64 -18.80 -6.88
C ASN A 49 -5.89 -19.29 -6.14
N ALA A 50 -6.64 -18.37 -5.58
CA ALA A 50 -7.80 -18.69 -4.75
C ALA A 50 -8.97 -17.74 -5.04
N THR A 51 -10.17 -18.19 -4.70
CA THR A 51 -11.37 -17.33 -4.66
C THR A 51 -11.91 -17.36 -3.24
N LEU A 52 -12.29 -16.20 -2.70
CA LEU A 52 -12.98 -16.14 -1.42
C LEU A 52 -14.38 -16.69 -1.58
N SER A 53 -14.74 -17.68 -0.78
CA SER A 53 -16.05 -18.30 -0.80
C SER A 53 -17.15 -17.32 -0.39
N THR A 54 -18.33 -17.49 -0.97
CA THR A 54 -19.54 -16.74 -0.67
C THR A 54 -20.72 -17.67 -0.43
N ALA A 55 -21.50 -17.42 0.60
CA ALA A 55 -22.67 -18.24 0.93
C ALA A 55 -23.82 -17.36 1.45
N ASN A 56 -25.07 -17.77 1.16
CA ASN A 56 -26.25 -17.13 1.70
C ASN A 56 -26.52 -17.66 3.11
N ALA A 57 -26.72 -16.78 4.09
CA ALA A 57 -27.01 -17.09 5.50
C ALA A 57 -26.12 -18.18 6.12
N ALA A 58 -24.90 -18.27 5.69
CA ALA A 58 -23.90 -19.19 6.25
C ALA A 58 -22.55 -18.46 6.34
N ASP A 59 -21.64 -19.00 7.13
CA ASP A 59 -20.29 -18.49 7.21
C ASP A 59 -19.59 -18.58 5.85
N ASP A 60 -18.97 -17.49 5.44
CA ASP A 60 -18.19 -17.43 4.22
C ASP A 60 -16.91 -16.58 4.40
N GLU A 61 -15.90 -16.87 3.61
CA GLU A 61 -14.61 -16.18 3.69
C GLU A 61 -14.71 -14.70 3.28
N ALA A 62 -15.54 -14.42 2.29
CA ALA A 62 -15.66 -13.09 1.71
C ALA A 62 -16.37 -12.10 2.64
N ARG A 63 -17.05 -12.59 3.70
CA ARG A 63 -17.74 -11.73 4.67
C ARG A 63 -16.77 -11.11 5.67
N ALA A 64 -15.63 -11.72 5.98
CA ALA A 64 -14.66 -11.20 6.93
C ALA A 64 -14.27 -9.74 6.63
N ALA A 65 -14.18 -8.91 7.68
CA ALA A 65 -13.69 -7.54 7.56
C ALA A 65 -12.18 -7.48 7.30
N MET A 66 -11.45 -8.39 7.95
CA MET A 66 -9.99 -8.47 7.89
C MET A 66 -9.58 -9.82 7.34
N VAL A 67 -8.67 -9.81 6.36
CA VAL A 67 -8.18 -11.03 5.70
C VAL A 67 -6.67 -11.05 5.73
N LYS A 68 -6.10 -12.08 6.34
CA LYS A 68 -4.68 -12.37 6.33
C LYS A 68 -4.40 -13.53 5.37
N PHE A 69 -3.61 -13.28 4.34
CA PHE A 69 -3.08 -14.33 3.49
C PHE A 69 -1.74 -14.82 4.03
N THR A 70 -1.57 -16.12 4.09
CA THR A 70 -0.32 -16.80 4.50
C THR A 70 0.07 -17.82 3.45
N GLY A 71 1.36 -18.09 3.29
CA GLY A 71 1.79 -19.13 2.32
C GLY A 71 3.14 -18.83 1.67
N GLY A 72 3.35 -19.46 0.52
CA GLY A 72 4.61 -19.45 -0.21
C GLY A 72 4.94 -18.16 -0.97
N ALA A 73 5.92 -18.27 -1.89
CA ALA A 73 6.47 -17.12 -2.59
C ALA A 73 5.57 -16.54 -3.69
N GLY A 74 4.49 -17.22 -4.09
CA GLY A 74 3.60 -16.71 -5.15
C GLY A 74 4.29 -16.49 -6.49
N PRO A 75 3.88 -15.53 -7.31
CA PRO A 75 2.74 -14.63 -7.07
C PRO A 75 1.41 -15.36 -7.04
N PHE A 76 0.48 -14.90 -6.18
CA PHE A 76 -0.86 -15.44 -6.10
C PHE A 76 -1.91 -14.44 -6.53
N THR A 77 -3.00 -14.91 -7.12
CA THR A 77 -4.19 -14.10 -7.39
C THR A 77 -5.34 -14.58 -6.51
N VAL A 78 -5.97 -13.64 -5.81
CA VAL A 78 -7.15 -13.90 -5.00
C VAL A 78 -8.33 -13.15 -5.60
N THR A 79 -9.36 -13.92 -5.98
CA THR A 79 -10.60 -13.38 -6.51
C THR A 79 -11.56 -13.07 -5.37
N LEU A 80 -11.94 -11.80 -5.26
CA LEU A 80 -12.95 -11.27 -4.37
C LEU A 80 -14.33 -11.36 -5.05
N PRO A 81 -15.43 -11.44 -4.29
CA PRO A 81 -16.76 -11.38 -4.90
C PRO A 81 -17.01 -10.02 -5.56
N ALA A 82 -17.78 -10.04 -6.66
CA ALA A 82 -18.16 -8.86 -7.43
C ALA A 82 -19.28 -8.06 -6.73
N VAL A 83 -19.00 -7.57 -5.51
CA VAL A 83 -19.93 -6.76 -4.70
C VAL A 83 -19.17 -5.61 -4.06
N SER A 84 -19.89 -4.54 -3.70
CA SER A 84 -19.29 -3.40 -2.99
C SER A 84 -18.91 -3.80 -1.57
N LYS A 85 -17.62 -3.74 -1.26
CA LYS A 85 -17.09 -4.01 0.08
C LYS A 85 -15.70 -3.42 0.28
N ALA A 86 -15.37 -3.09 1.55
CA ALA A 86 -14.01 -2.79 1.98
C ALA A 86 -13.44 -3.96 2.79
N TYR A 87 -12.17 -4.25 2.57
CA TYR A 87 -11.38 -5.25 3.29
C TYR A 87 -10.11 -4.62 3.85
N LEU A 88 -9.75 -4.94 5.08
CA LEU A 88 -8.37 -4.77 5.53
C LEU A 88 -7.61 -6.06 5.18
N VAL A 89 -6.63 -5.96 4.29
CA VAL A 89 -5.88 -7.11 3.78
C VAL A 89 -4.45 -7.06 4.29
N TRP A 90 -3.99 -8.15 4.89
CA TRP A 90 -2.60 -8.38 5.27
C TRP A 90 -2.01 -9.50 4.42
N ASN A 91 -1.04 -9.16 3.60
CA ASN A 91 -0.26 -10.17 2.88
C ASN A 91 0.94 -10.64 3.74
N ALA A 92 0.77 -11.77 4.43
CA ALA A 92 1.84 -12.44 5.17
C ALA A 92 2.43 -13.63 4.36
N CYS A 93 2.23 -13.68 3.05
CA CYS A 93 2.94 -14.60 2.15
C CYS A 93 4.37 -14.12 1.92
N ALA A 94 5.23 -15.01 1.41
CA ALA A 94 6.61 -14.66 1.03
C ALA A 94 6.70 -13.90 -0.31
N GLY A 95 5.60 -13.77 -1.06
CA GLY A 95 5.53 -13.07 -2.34
C GLY A 95 4.25 -12.25 -2.49
N PRO A 96 4.09 -11.53 -3.62
CA PRO A 96 2.97 -10.63 -3.82
C PRO A 96 1.63 -11.38 -4.01
N VAL A 97 0.55 -10.74 -3.58
CA VAL A 97 -0.83 -11.21 -3.77
C VAL A 97 -1.61 -10.15 -4.55
N THR A 98 -2.17 -10.54 -5.69
CA THR A 98 -3.04 -9.68 -6.51
C THR A 98 -4.50 -9.92 -6.16
N LEU A 99 -5.21 -8.86 -5.79
CA LEU A 99 -6.64 -8.87 -5.50
C LEU A 99 -7.41 -8.45 -6.74
N THR A 100 -8.41 -9.22 -7.14
CA THR A 100 -9.25 -8.94 -8.31
C THR A 100 -10.69 -9.36 -8.06
N THR A 101 -11.65 -8.78 -8.77
CA THR A 101 -13.03 -9.29 -8.85
C THR A 101 -13.24 -10.16 -10.10
N GLY A 102 -12.18 -10.33 -10.92
CA GLY A 102 -12.29 -10.93 -12.25
C GLY A 102 -12.65 -9.92 -13.34
N ALA A 103 -12.97 -8.68 -12.97
CA ALA A 103 -13.26 -7.59 -13.89
C ALA A 103 -12.56 -6.30 -13.43
N GLY A 104 -12.31 -5.37 -14.37
CA GLY A 104 -11.74 -4.06 -14.05
C GLY A 104 -10.31 -4.09 -13.48
N ALA A 105 -9.98 -3.03 -12.75
CA ALA A 105 -8.66 -2.88 -12.15
C ALA A 105 -8.45 -3.82 -10.96
N SER A 106 -7.23 -4.29 -10.78
CA SER A 106 -6.77 -5.12 -9.66
C SER A 106 -5.73 -4.39 -8.82
N VAL A 107 -5.49 -4.87 -7.60
CA VAL A 107 -4.50 -4.33 -6.67
C VAL A 107 -3.52 -5.42 -6.29
N THR A 108 -2.23 -5.15 -6.41
CA THR A 108 -1.18 -6.03 -5.90
C THR A 108 -0.73 -5.55 -4.52
N VAL A 109 -0.74 -6.46 -3.57
CA VAL A 109 -0.28 -6.28 -2.18
C VAL A 109 1.05 -6.98 -2.04
N ASP A 110 2.12 -6.23 -1.79
CA ASP A 110 3.46 -6.79 -1.63
C ASP A 110 3.58 -7.61 -0.34
N ALA A 111 4.59 -8.48 -0.28
CA ALA A 111 4.85 -9.31 0.90
C ALA A 111 5.08 -8.44 2.16
N GLY A 112 4.34 -8.73 3.23
CA GLY A 112 4.40 -8.02 4.49
C GLY A 112 3.46 -6.81 4.59
N ASP A 113 2.92 -6.31 3.49
CA ASP A 113 2.06 -5.13 3.48
C ASP A 113 0.67 -5.40 4.08
N ILE A 114 0.12 -4.35 4.69
CA ILE A 114 -1.28 -4.28 5.13
C ILE A 114 -1.94 -3.12 4.40
N VAL A 115 -3.01 -3.39 3.68
CA VAL A 115 -3.69 -2.39 2.85
C VAL A 115 -5.21 -2.41 3.04
N TRP A 116 -5.85 -1.24 2.89
CA TRP A 116 -7.27 -1.19 2.63
C TRP A 116 -7.51 -1.49 1.16
N ALA A 117 -8.30 -2.53 0.88
CA ALA A 117 -8.78 -2.86 -0.46
C ALA A 117 -10.28 -2.59 -0.53
N VAL A 118 -10.70 -1.77 -1.48
CA VAL A 118 -12.10 -1.42 -1.70
C VAL A 118 -12.52 -1.92 -3.07
N THR A 119 -13.64 -2.58 -3.15
CA THR A 119 -14.27 -2.97 -4.41
C THR A 119 -15.64 -2.35 -4.57
N ASP A 120 -15.98 -1.90 -5.77
CA ASP A 120 -17.30 -1.46 -6.19
C ASP A 120 -18.11 -2.59 -6.87
N GLY A 121 -17.54 -3.80 -6.90
CA GLY A 121 -18.07 -4.97 -7.60
C GLY A 121 -17.44 -5.19 -8.97
N GLY A 122 -16.79 -4.19 -9.58
CA GLY A 122 -16.12 -4.28 -10.86
C GLY A 122 -14.59 -4.17 -10.75
N ALA A 123 -14.12 -3.24 -9.94
CA ALA A 123 -12.69 -2.99 -9.76
C ALA A 123 -12.28 -3.13 -8.29
N VAL A 124 -11.01 -3.46 -8.05
CA VAL A 124 -10.40 -3.37 -6.72
C VAL A 124 -9.45 -2.18 -6.71
N LYS A 125 -9.54 -1.36 -5.67
CA LYS A 125 -8.75 -0.15 -5.48
C LYS A 125 -8.23 -0.07 -4.04
N THR A 126 -7.09 0.57 -3.85
CA THR A 126 -6.63 1.02 -2.54
C THR A 126 -6.90 2.51 -2.38
N PRO A 127 -7.32 2.99 -1.19
CA PRO A 127 -7.35 4.41 -0.94
C PRO A 127 -5.98 5.02 -1.19
N GLY A 128 -5.94 6.08 -2.00
CA GLY A 128 -4.72 6.80 -2.33
C GLY A 128 -4.94 8.30 -2.14
N TYR A 129 -3.87 9.06 -2.08
CA TYR A 129 -3.91 10.52 -2.07
C TYR A 129 -3.75 11.00 -3.52
N GLY A 130 -4.75 11.67 -4.07
CA GLY A 130 -4.69 12.21 -5.45
C GLY A 130 -4.56 11.14 -6.55
N GLY A 131 -5.04 9.89 -6.32
CA GLY A 131 -4.99 8.79 -7.30
C GLY A 131 -3.74 7.91 -7.21
N ALA A 132 -2.76 8.27 -6.40
CA ALA A 132 -1.60 7.43 -6.06
C ALA A 132 -1.81 6.75 -4.70
N SER A 133 -1.21 5.59 -4.49
CA SER A 133 -1.17 4.99 -3.16
C SER A 133 -0.31 5.84 -2.21
N ILE A 134 -0.54 5.73 -0.90
CA ILE A 134 0.35 6.39 0.09
C ILE A 134 1.79 5.95 -0.11
N LYS A 135 2.02 4.67 -0.47
CA LYS A 135 3.33 4.11 -0.80
C LYS A 135 3.96 4.81 -2.00
N ASP A 136 3.18 5.02 -3.07
CA ASP A 136 3.67 5.71 -4.27
C ASP A 136 3.97 7.18 -3.97
N TRP A 137 3.13 7.84 -3.15
CA TRP A 137 3.37 9.21 -2.72
C TRP A 137 4.62 9.33 -1.85
N VAL A 138 4.79 8.46 -0.84
CA VAL A 138 5.99 8.43 0.02
C VAL A 138 7.22 8.13 -0.82
N SER A 139 7.14 7.18 -1.76
CA SER A 139 8.24 6.87 -2.68
C SER A 139 8.59 8.05 -3.58
N ALA A 140 7.57 8.74 -4.14
CA ALA A 140 7.77 9.92 -4.97
C ALA A 140 8.37 11.08 -4.19
N VAL A 141 7.92 11.33 -2.95
CA VAL A 141 8.48 12.36 -2.06
C VAL A 141 9.91 11.99 -1.65
N ALA A 142 10.17 10.74 -1.28
CA ALA A 142 11.51 10.28 -0.95
C ALA A 142 12.46 10.39 -2.15
N TRP A 143 11.98 10.09 -3.37
CA TRP A 143 12.75 10.27 -4.61
C TRP A 143 13.02 11.74 -4.92
N SER A 144 12.02 12.61 -4.80
CA SER A 144 12.21 14.03 -5.05
C SER A 144 13.13 14.69 -4.02
N TYR A 145 13.08 14.24 -2.76
CA TYR A 145 13.97 14.72 -1.70
C TYR A 145 15.40 14.20 -1.86
N ASN A 146 15.58 12.95 -2.32
CA ASN A 146 16.92 12.36 -2.52
C ASN A 146 17.51 12.62 -3.92
N ALA A 147 16.69 12.71 -4.96
CA ALA A 147 17.15 12.92 -6.33
C ALA A 147 17.64 14.35 -6.58
N GLY A 148 17.16 15.33 -5.79
CA GLY A 148 17.62 16.73 -5.88
C GLY A 148 18.67 17.13 -4.83
N ALA A 149 18.92 16.27 -3.82
CA ALA A 149 19.66 16.72 -2.64
C ALA A 149 21.17 16.42 -2.71
N LEU A 150 21.58 15.23 -3.09
CA LEU A 150 23.02 14.89 -3.15
C LEU A 150 23.33 13.89 -4.27
N PRO A 151 24.30 14.14 -5.12
CA PRO A 151 24.81 13.15 -6.07
C PRO A 151 25.40 11.94 -5.34
N ALA A 152 25.51 10.77 -6.01
CA ALA A 152 26.06 9.56 -5.43
C ALA A 152 27.38 9.80 -4.70
N GLN A 153 27.45 9.41 -3.42
CA GLN A 153 28.64 9.69 -2.56
C GLN A 153 29.81 8.73 -2.80
N SER A 154 29.54 7.54 -3.34
CA SER A 154 30.58 6.53 -3.61
C SER A 154 31.64 7.07 -4.60
N GLY A 155 32.88 6.95 -4.25
CA GLY A 155 34.03 7.44 -5.06
C GLY A 155 34.28 8.95 -4.97
N ASN A 156 33.55 9.69 -4.10
CA ASN A 156 33.67 11.15 -3.99
C ASN A 156 34.25 11.60 -2.64
N ALA A 157 35.01 10.73 -1.96
CA ALA A 157 35.68 11.12 -0.71
C ALA A 157 36.66 12.29 -0.95
N GLY A 158 36.60 13.30 -0.07
CA GLY A 158 37.42 14.52 -0.16
C GLY A 158 36.94 15.56 -1.17
N ARG A 159 35.77 15.34 -1.80
CA ARG A 159 35.15 16.33 -2.68
C ARG A 159 34.03 17.09 -1.93
N PHE A 160 33.67 18.26 -2.43
CA PHE A 160 32.55 19.05 -1.94
C PHE A 160 31.44 19.11 -2.97
N VAL A 161 30.21 19.29 -2.48
CA VAL A 161 29.02 19.45 -3.33
C VAL A 161 28.91 20.90 -3.77
N THR A 162 28.71 21.11 -5.06
CA THR A 162 28.39 22.40 -5.66
C THR A 162 27.08 22.30 -6.44
N THR A 163 26.45 23.45 -6.71
CA THR A 163 25.27 23.56 -7.55
C THR A 163 25.45 24.61 -8.62
N ASP A 164 24.89 24.38 -9.80
CA ASP A 164 24.78 25.33 -10.90
C ASP A 164 23.41 26.06 -10.93
N GLY A 165 22.56 25.82 -9.91
CA GLY A 165 21.19 26.32 -9.82
C GLY A 165 20.14 25.35 -10.40
N THR A 166 20.55 24.29 -11.10
CA THR A 166 19.66 23.27 -11.66
C THR A 166 19.96 21.88 -11.11
N GLY A 167 21.21 21.61 -10.71
CA GLY A 167 21.62 20.34 -10.16
C GLY A 167 22.77 20.47 -9.16
N ALA A 168 23.05 19.39 -8.44
CA ALA A 168 24.17 19.27 -7.53
C ALA A 168 25.22 18.31 -8.11
N SER A 169 26.52 18.63 -7.97
CA SER A 169 27.63 17.81 -8.44
C SER A 169 28.78 17.83 -7.46
N TRP A 170 29.65 16.78 -7.51
CA TRP A 170 30.84 16.69 -6.70
C TRP A 170 32.03 17.37 -7.40
N GLN A 171 32.64 18.29 -6.71
CA GLN A 171 33.80 19.03 -7.21
C GLN A 171 35.03 18.82 -6.32
N THR A 172 36.20 18.87 -6.91
CA THR A 172 37.46 18.96 -6.16
C THR A 172 37.65 20.39 -5.68
N LEU A 173 37.98 20.58 -4.42
CA LEU A 173 38.28 21.90 -3.90
C LEU A 173 39.56 22.41 -4.55
N SER A 174 39.50 23.54 -5.22
CA SER A 174 40.63 24.23 -5.83
C SER A 174 40.59 25.71 -5.48
N SER A 175 41.65 26.42 -5.74
CA SER A 175 41.71 27.87 -5.53
C SER A 175 40.66 28.64 -6.35
N ALA A 176 40.22 28.08 -7.47
CA ALA A 176 39.19 28.68 -8.31
C ALA A 176 37.77 28.59 -7.68
N ASN A 177 37.56 27.69 -6.74
CA ASN A 177 36.26 27.52 -6.04
C ASN A 177 36.13 28.42 -4.79
N LEU A 178 37.19 29.13 -4.44
CA LEU A 178 37.24 30.04 -3.28
C LEU A 178 37.40 31.47 -3.79
N SER A 179 36.32 32.25 -3.74
CA SER A 179 36.27 33.61 -4.30
C SER A 179 37.33 34.56 -3.72
N ASP A 180 37.72 34.37 -2.47
CA ASP A 180 38.66 35.17 -1.72
C ASP A 180 40.08 34.60 -1.70
N TYR A 181 40.25 33.32 -2.14
CA TYR A 181 41.57 32.68 -2.12
C TYR A 181 42.63 33.48 -2.93
N ALA A 182 42.23 33.96 -4.10
CA ALA A 182 43.11 34.70 -4.96
C ALA A 182 43.52 36.04 -4.36
N THR A 183 42.62 36.69 -3.62
CA THR A 183 42.85 37.97 -2.98
C THR A 183 43.62 37.85 -1.66
N ALA A 184 43.23 36.91 -0.81
CA ALA A 184 43.86 36.70 0.50
C ALA A 184 45.24 36.07 0.39
N VAL A 185 45.45 35.05 -0.41
CA VAL A 185 46.72 34.30 -0.50
C VAL A 185 47.71 35.02 -1.41
N LYS A 186 47.26 35.61 -2.51
CA LYS A 186 48.14 36.42 -3.36
C LYS A 186 48.58 37.73 -2.69
N GLY A 187 47.68 38.34 -1.95
CA GLY A 187 47.98 39.54 -1.13
C GLY A 187 49.04 39.22 -0.06
N LEU A 188 48.92 38.09 0.62
CA LEU A 188 49.90 37.66 1.63
C LEU A 188 51.25 37.30 1.02
N ALA A 189 51.28 36.59 -0.12
CA ALA A 189 52.52 36.27 -0.84
C ALA A 189 53.22 37.50 -1.36
N LEU A 190 52.48 38.54 -1.82
CA LEU A 190 53.06 39.82 -2.24
C LEU A 190 53.66 40.56 -1.06
N ALA A 191 52.95 40.57 0.09
CA ALA A 191 53.46 41.23 1.30
C ALA A 191 54.76 40.61 1.81
N PHE A 192 54.93 39.30 1.75
CA PHE A 192 56.19 38.62 2.10
C PHE A 192 57.30 38.85 1.06
N ALA A 193 56.97 38.95 -0.21
CA ALA A 193 57.96 39.22 -1.26
C ALA A 193 58.52 40.64 -1.25
N VAL A 194 57.76 41.61 -0.70
CA VAL A 194 58.18 43.01 -0.57
C VAL A 194 58.97 43.26 0.72
N ALA A 195 58.84 42.35 1.72
CA ALA A 195 59.50 42.46 3.03
C ALA A 195 60.90 41.80 3.08
N LEU A 196 61.33 41.16 2.00
CA LEU A 196 62.66 40.59 1.79
C LEU A 196 63.48 41.47 0.82
#